data_2a1bc78f63555b5dbeaa4e5a7eef6e80
#
_entry.id   2a1bc78f63555b5dbeaa4e5a7eef6e80
#
_cell.length_a   1.000
_cell.length_b   1.000
_cell.length_c   1.000
_cell.angle_alpha   90.00
_cell.angle_beta   90.00
_cell.angle_gamma   90.00
#
_symmetry.space_group_name_H-M   'P 1'
#
loop_
_entity.id
_entity.type
_entity.pdbx_description
1 polymer ?
#
loop_
_entity_poly.entity_id
_entity_poly.type
_entity_poly.pdbx_seq_one_letter_code
_entity_poly.pdbx_strand_id
1 'polypeptide(L)'
;MRGNPVAKGILFTAGGAICWGFSGTCAQLLMDVYGVPLAWNVCVRLVFASLLYLGFCLATRREALVRLLKRPRELALHFVFAIFGVLLVQVCYQGCISVTNAGTATVFERCGLIIIMFITCIQARRAPKGRELLGVALAIVGTICIATKGNVGSLAIPPIALLWGAGSACSLVFYTMMPVRMLDRWGSVVTTTVSMSMAAIVANAVVQPWNMDVEVTPGIVAAMAALVIVGTFIAYLMFLQGVKLAGPMRAGLVGSIEPVAATTISTLWLGTPITPFDVVGCALIVIMVLLVTQREEPKPQTVEPPLEGVS
;
A
#
# COMPACT_ATOMS: atom_id res chain seq x y z
N MET A 1 12.08 17.39 22.24
CA MET A 1 10.95 16.44 22.33
C MET A 1 11.09 15.38 21.22
N ARG A 2 11.56 14.18 21.53
CA ARG A 2 11.62 13.07 20.55
C ARG A 2 10.20 12.51 20.43
N GLY A 3 9.47 12.91 19.38
CA GLY A 3 8.12 12.41 19.13
C GLY A 3 8.09 10.89 19.02
N ASN A 4 7.01 10.27 19.51
CA ASN A 4 6.79 8.82 19.49
C ASN A 4 6.99 8.25 18.06
N PRO A 5 7.95 7.33 17.82
CA PRO A 5 8.24 6.80 16.50
C PRO A 5 7.03 6.11 15.86
N VAL A 6 6.18 5.46 16.66
CA VAL A 6 4.95 4.83 16.17
C VAL A 6 3.95 5.86 15.65
N ALA A 7 3.75 6.99 16.37
CA ALA A 7 2.87 8.06 15.91
C ALA A 7 3.36 8.68 14.59
N LYS A 8 4.68 8.88 14.45
CA LYS A 8 5.28 9.31 13.18
C LYS A 8 5.03 8.27 12.07
N GLY A 9 5.17 6.99 12.38
CA GLY A 9 4.91 5.91 11.42
C GLY A 9 3.46 5.93 10.92
N ILE A 10 2.50 6.13 11.83
CA ILE A 10 1.08 6.25 11.50
C ILE A 10 0.83 7.45 10.57
N LEU A 11 1.41 8.62 10.88
CA LEU A 11 1.28 9.81 10.03
C LEU A 11 1.88 9.59 8.63
N PHE A 12 3.05 8.95 8.55
CA PHE A 12 3.66 8.60 7.28
C PHE A 12 2.79 7.62 6.48
N THR A 13 2.25 6.59 7.12
CA THR A 13 1.35 5.64 6.45
C THR A 13 0.07 6.31 5.95
N ALA A 14 -0.56 7.14 6.79
CA ALA A 14 -1.78 7.86 6.42
C ALA A 14 -1.52 8.80 5.23
N GLY A 15 -0.43 9.56 5.25
CA GLY A 15 -0.04 10.43 4.14
C GLY A 15 0.21 9.64 2.85
N GLY A 16 0.90 8.50 2.93
CA GLY A 16 1.10 7.60 1.79
C GLY A 16 -0.22 7.06 1.23
N ALA A 17 -1.15 6.66 2.11
CA ALA A 17 -2.47 6.18 1.72
C ALA A 17 -3.33 7.27 1.04
N ILE A 18 -3.27 8.51 1.53
CA ILE A 18 -3.92 9.66 0.90
C ILE A 18 -3.35 9.90 -0.51
N CYS A 19 -2.02 9.84 -0.66
CA CYS A 19 -1.38 9.94 -1.96
C CYS A 19 -1.78 8.82 -2.91
N TRP A 20 -2.03 7.60 -2.40
CA TRP A 20 -2.56 6.50 -3.22
C TRP A 20 -4.01 6.71 -3.63
N GLY A 21 -4.85 7.26 -2.74
CA GLY A 21 -6.21 7.65 -3.11
C GLY A 21 -6.24 8.68 -4.25
N PHE A 22 -5.36 9.69 -4.20
CA PHE A 22 -5.17 10.63 -5.32
C PHE A 22 -4.65 9.94 -6.57
N SER A 23 -3.70 9.00 -6.43
CA SER A 23 -3.15 8.21 -7.53
C SER A 23 -4.22 7.41 -8.27
N GLY A 24 -5.17 6.82 -7.53
CA GLY A 24 -6.29 6.08 -8.11
C GLY A 24 -7.13 6.96 -9.04
N THR A 25 -7.43 8.20 -8.63
CA THR A 25 -8.16 9.17 -9.45
C THR A 25 -7.37 9.56 -10.72
N CYS A 26 -6.04 9.76 -10.61
CA CYS A 26 -5.21 10.03 -11.77
C CYS A 26 -5.13 8.83 -12.74
N ALA A 27 -5.02 7.61 -12.20
CA ALA A 27 -5.00 6.40 -13.00
C ALA A 27 -6.34 6.19 -13.75
N GLN A 28 -7.46 6.44 -13.07
CA GLN A 28 -8.78 6.41 -13.68
C GLN A 28 -8.91 7.43 -14.82
N LEU A 29 -8.45 8.66 -14.61
CA LEU A 29 -8.41 9.69 -15.66
C LEU A 29 -7.62 9.23 -16.89
N LEU A 30 -6.45 8.62 -16.68
CA LEU A 30 -5.61 8.11 -17.76
C LEU A 30 -6.29 7.00 -18.55
N MET A 31 -6.96 6.06 -17.87
CA MET A 31 -7.58 4.91 -18.53
C MET A 31 -8.95 5.25 -19.13
N ASP A 32 -9.82 5.92 -18.39
CA ASP A 32 -11.23 6.14 -18.79
C ASP A 32 -11.39 7.32 -19.75
N VAL A 33 -10.61 8.39 -19.57
CA VAL A 33 -10.73 9.60 -20.40
C VAL A 33 -9.74 9.61 -21.55
N TYR A 34 -8.48 9.23 -21.29
CA TYR A 34 -7.44 9.24 -22.32
C TYR A 34 -7.24 7.88 -23.00
N GLY A 35 -7.93 6.82 -22.58
CA GLY A 35 -7.84 5.50 -23.19
C GLY A 35 -6.46 4.84 -23.10
N VAL A 36 -5.61 5.26 -22.12
CA VAL A 36 -4.27 4.72 -21.96
C VAL A 36 -4.34 3.26 -21.51
N PRO A 37 -3.70 2.32 -22.24
CA PRO A 37 -3.67 0.92 -21.85
C PRO A 37 -3.02 0.73 -20.48
N LEU A 38 -3.62 -0.12 -19.66
CA LEU A 38 -3.17 -0.42 -18.31
C LEU A 38 -1.70 -0.83 -18.23
N ALA A 39 -1.30 -1.75 -19.10
CA ALA A 39 0.07 -2.27 -19.14
C ALA A 39 1.08 -1.16 -19.46
N TRP A 40 0.74 -0.25 -20.38
CA TRP A 40 1.54 0.92 -20.68
C TRP A 40 1.65 1.85 -19.47
N ASN A 41 0.53 2.14 -18.82
CA ASN A 41 0.49 2.99 -17.61
C ASN A 41 1.42 2.45 -16.51
N VAL A 42 1.35 1.13 -16.21
CA VAL A 42 2.21 0.50 -15.20
C VAL A 42 3.69 0.60 -15.57
N CYS A 43 4.04 0.28 -16.81
CA CYS A 43 5.43 0.30 -17.27
C CYS A 43 6.04 1.69 -17.21
N VAL A 44 5.36 2.68 -17.78
CA VAL A 44 5.83 4.07 -17.81
C VAL A 44 5.92 4.65 -16.40
N ARG A 45 4.90 4.40 -15.57
CA ARG A 45 4.90 4.78 -14.16
C ARG A 45 6.12 4.23 -13.41
N LEU A 46 6.42 2.93 -13.57
CA LEU A 46 7.56 2.29 -12.90
C LEU A 46 8.91 2.86 -13.37
N VAL A 47 9.08 3.14 -14.67
CA VAL A 47 10.30 3.73 -15.21
C VAL A 47 10.53 5.11 -14.60
N PHE A 48 9.59 6.02 -14.74
CA PHE A 48 9.77 7.39 -14.24
C PHE A 48 9.88 7.45 -12.71
N ALA A 49 9.13 6.62 -11.99
CA ALA A 49 9.27 6.51 -10.53
C ALA A 49 10.67 5.98 -10.15
N SER A 50 11.17 4.95 -10.84
CA SER A 50 12.50 4.41 -10.58
C SER A 50 13.61 5.43 -10.84
N LEU A 51 13.48 6.23 -11.89
CA LEU A 51 14.44 7.31 -12.20
C LEU A 51 14.42 8.40 -11.13
N LEU A 52 13.24 8.81 -10.64
CA LEU A 52 13.13 9.77 -9.54
C LEU A 52 13.74 9.21 -8.26
N TYR A 53 13.45 7.96 -7.91
CA TYR A 53 14.04 7.30 -6.76
C TYR A 53 15.56 7.17 -6.88
N LEU A 54 16.06 6.81 -8.06
CA LEU A 54 17.49 6.69 -8.32
C LEU A 54 18.19 8.04 -8.17
N GLY A 55 17.67 9.10 -8.77
CA GLY A 55 18.19 10.47 -8.63
C GLY A 55 18.21 10.92 -7.17
N PHE A 56 17.10 10.73 -6.46
CA PHE A 56 17.00 11.07 -5.02
C PHE A 56 17.94 10.23 -4.15
N CYS A 57 18.07 8.93 -4.43
CA CYS A 57 18.96 8.04 -3.71
C CYS A 57 20.44 8.39 -3.95
N LEU A 58 20.82 8.69 -5.19
CA LEU A 58 22.19 9.14 -5.52
C LEU A 58 22.55 10.44 -4.83
N ALA A 59 21.61 11.38 -4.71
CA ALA A 59 21.82 12.65 -4.02
C ALA A 59 21.91 12.48 -2.49
N THR A 60 21.20 11.52 -1.90
CA THR A 60 21.03 11.45 -0.44
C THR A 60 21.65 10.21 0.21
N ARG A 61 21.79 9.10 -0.50
CA ARG A 61 22.16 7.76 0.04
C ARG A 61 23.10 6.97 -0.88
N ARG A 62 23.88 7.63 -1.71
CA ARG A 62 24.79 7.04 -2.71
C ARG A 62 25.65 5.91 -2.13
N GLU A 63 26.27 6.12 -0.98
CA GLU A 63 27.16 5.13 -0.37
C GLU A 63 26.41 3.85 0.04
N ALA A 64 25.17 4.00 0.58
CA ALA A 64 24.36 2.87 0.97
C ALA A 64 23.91 2.07 -0.26
N LEU A 65 23.54 2.77 -1.35
CA LEU A 65 23.21 2.12 -2.63
C LEU A 65 24.39 1.32 -3.17
N VAL A 66 25.59 1.91 -3.23
CA VAL A 66 26.80 1.21 -3.72
C VAL A 66 27.15 0.00 -2.84
N ARG A 67 26.99 0.13 -1.52
CA ARG A 67 27.21 -1.00 -0.60
C ARG A 67 26.20 -2.13 -0.82
N LEU A 68 24.95 -1.81 -1.09
CA LEU A 68 23.92 -2.81 -1.40
C LEU A 68 24.22 -3.53 -2.71
N LEU A 69 24.58 -2.79 -3.78
CA LEU A 69 24.87 -3.35 -5.10
C LEU A 69 26.05 -4.36 -5.10
N LYS A 70 26.93 -4.26 -4.11
CA LYS A 70 28.04 -5.22 -3.92
C LYS A 70 27.62 -6.48 -3.15
N ARG A 71 26.36 -6.64 -2.76
CA ARG A 71 25.86 -7.76 -1.94
C ARG A 71 24.84 -8.59 -2.71
N PRO A 72 25.24 -9.64 -3.44
CA PRO A 72 24.35 -10.39 -4.32
C PRO A 72 23.15 -11.04 -3.58
N ARG A 73 23.37 -11.50 -2.34
CA ARG A 73 22.26 -12.05 -1.53
C ARG A 73 21.19 -11.02 -1.19
N GLU A 74 21.60 -9.80 -0.87
CA GLU A 74 20.68 -8.70 -0.59
C GLU A 74 19.96 -8.27 -1.87
N LEU A 75 20.66 -8.23 -3.02
CA LEU A 75 20.05 -7.95 -4.32
C LEU A 75 19.00 -9.00 -4.69
N ALA A 76 19.25 -10.28 -4.43
CA ALA A 76 18.29 -11.34 -4.66
C ALA A 76 17.02 -11.13 -3.81
N LEU A 77 17.15 -10.73 -2.53
CA LEU A 77 15.99 -10.39 -1.70
C LEU A 77 15.22 -9.19 -2.23
N HIS A 78 15.93 -8.14 -2.69
CA HIS A 78 15.29 -6.98 -3.31
C HIS A 78 14.60 -7.34 -4.62
N PHE A 79 15.16 -8.27 -5.40
CA PHE A 79 14.53 -8.78 -6.61
C PHE A 79 13.23 -9.53 -6.31
N VAL A 80 13.23 -10.43 -5.31
CA VAL A 80 12.01 -11.11 -4.88
C VAL A 80 10.95 -10.10 -4.41
N PHE A 81 11.35 -9.10 -3.63
CA PHE A 81 10.45 -8.02 -3.21
C PHE A 81 9.97 -7.18 -4.41
N ALA A 82 10.83 -6.90 -5.38
CA ALA A 82 10.46 -6.17 -6.60
C ALA A 82 9.36 -6.89 -7.39
N ILE A 83 9.47 -8.23 -7.52
CA ILE A 83 8.49 -9.02 -8.28
C ILE A 83 7.21 -9.21 -7.47
N PHE A 84 7.30 -9.81 -6.29
CA PHE A 84 6.13 -10.24 -5.51
C PHE A 84 5.48 -9.12 -4.69
N GLY A 85 6.25 -8.12 -4.28
CA GLY A 85 5.76 -6.99 -3.51
C GLY A 85 5.43 -5.77 -4.37
N VAL A 86 6.30 -5.36 -5.31
CA VAL A 86 6.11 -4.11 -6.06
C VAL A 86 5.35 -4.33 -7.36
N LEU A 87 5.82 -5.26 -8.21
CA LEU A 87 5.21 -5.47 -9.52
C LEU A 87 3.88 -6.23 -9.42
N LEU A 88 3.88 -7.36 -8.70
CA LEU A 88 2.72 -8.24 -8.65
C LEU A 88 1.51 -7.58 -7.98
N VAL A 89 1.70 -6.73 -6.96
CA VAL A 89 0.60 -5.98 -6.35
C VAL A 89 -0.09 -5.08 -7.37
N GLN A 90 0.67 -4.41 -8.23
CA GLN A 90 0.10 -3.56 -9.26
C GLN A 90 -0.60 -4.37 -10.36
N VAL A 91 0.04 -5.43 -10.83
CA VAL A 91 -0.51 -6.28 -11.90
C VAL A 91 -1.78 -7.00 -11.44
N CYS A 92 -1.78 -7.62 -10.26
CA CYS A 92 -2.93 -8.35 -9.76
C CYS A 92 -4.11 -7.44 -9.40
N TYR A 93 -3.83 -6.29 -8.73
CA TYR A 93 -4.86 -5.31 -8.42
C TYR A 93 -5.53 -4.78 -9.69
N GLN A 94 -4.75 -4.38 -10.66
CA GLN A 94 -5.26 -3.86 -11.91
C GLN A 94 -5.88 -4.97 -12.80
N GLY A 95 -5.34 -6.20 -12.78
CA GLY A 95 -5.96 -7.36 -13.40
C GLY A 95 -7.34 -7.66 -12.81
N CYS A 96 -7.51 -7.48 -11.50
CA CYS A 96 -8.82 -7.58 -10.86
C CYS A 96 -9.77 -6.47 -11.35
N ILE A 97 -9.30 -5.22 -11.46
CA ILE A 97 -10.09 -4.09 -11.99
C ILE A 97 -10.57 -4.39 -13.42
N SER A 98 -9.71 -4.90 -14.29
CA SER A 98 -10.03 -5.12 -15.70
C SER A 98 -11.16 -6.13 -15.93
N VAL A 99 -11.41 -7.03 -14.98
CA VAL A 99 -12.47 -8.06 -15.06
C VAL A 99 -13.64 -7.81 -14.09
N THR A 100 -13.52 -6.77 -13.24
CA THR A 100 -14.56 -6.36 -12.29
C THR A 100 -14.69 -4.82 -12.28
N ASN A 101 -14.35 -4.21 -11.16
CA ASN A 101 -14.25 -2.76 -10.94
C ASN A 101 -13.25 -2.45 -9.81
N ALA A 102 -12.88 -1.18 -9.68
CA ALA A 102 -11.92 -0.74 -8.67
C ALA A 102 -12.39 -1.03 -7.24
N GLY A 103 -13.70 -0.94 -6.97
CA GLY A 103 -14.28 -1.27 -5.65
C GLY A 103 -14.07 -2.73 -5.29
N THR A 104 -14.42 -3.65 -6.20
CA THR A 104 -14.24 -5.10 -5.99
C THR A 104 -12.76 -5.45 -5.79
N ALA A 105 -11.87 -4.91 -6.62
CA ALA A 105 -10.43 -5.12 -6.49
C ALA A 105 -9.88 -4.65 -5.13
N THR A 106 -10.35 -3.49 -4.65
CA THR A 106 -9.95 -2.96 -3.34
C THR A 106 -10.45 -3.85 -2.18
N VAL A 107 -11.68 -4.40 -2.26
CA VAL A 107 -12.17 -5.36 -1.26
C VAL A 107 -11.27 -6.59 -1.19
N PHE A 108 -10.93 -7.19 -2.33
CA PHE A 108 -10.03 -8.34 -2.37
C PHE A 108 -8.66 -8.02 -1.81
N GLU A 109 -8.07 -6.89 -2.20
CA GLU A 109 -6.77 -6.47 -1.69
C GLU A 109 -6.78 -6.31 -0.16
N ARG A 110 -7.84 -5.71 0.42
CA ARG A 110 -7.98 -5.55 1.87
C ARG A 110 -8.12 -6.88 2.62
N CYS A 111 -8.54 -7.97 1.98
CA CYS A 111 -8.48 -9.31 2.58
C CYS A 111 -7.05 -9.72 2.97
N GLY A 112 -6.03 -9.14 2.35
CA GLY A 112 -4.63 -9.30 2.75
C GLY A 112 -4.36 -8.87 4.20
N LEU A 113 -5.14 -7.96 4.78
CA LEU A 113 -5.03 -7.56 6.19
C LEU A 113 -5.29 -8.73 7.15
N ILE A 114 -6.20 -9.65 6.79
CA ILE A 114 -6.45 -10.87 7.57
C ILE A 114 -5.17 -11.71 7.60
N ILE A 115 -4.54 -11.89 6.45
CA ILE A 115 -3.31 -12.68 6.32
C ILE A 115 -2.17 -12.01 7.10
N ILE A 116 -2.00 -10.69 6.99
CA ILE A 116 -1.01 -9.92 7.75
C ILE A 116 -1.22 -10.10 9.26
N MET A 117 -2.47 -10.04 9.73
CA MET A 117 -2.80 -10.23 11.15
C MET A 117 -2.38 -11.63 11.62
N PHE A 118 -2.76 -12.69 10.90
CA PHE A 118 -2.40 -14.05 11.26
C PHE A 118 -0.88 -14.27 11.27
N ILE A 119 -0.17 -13.84 10.23
CA ILE A 119 1.29 -13.98 10.16
C ILE A 119 1.95 -13.20 11.31
N THR A 120 1.51 -11.99 11.59
CA THR A 120 2.05 -11.17 12.70
C THR A 120 1.82 -11.85 14.05
N CYS A 121 0.65 -12.44 14.26
CA CYS A 121 0.33 -13.17 15.49
C CYS A 121 1.16 -14.45 15.64
N ILE A 122 1.34 -15.21 14.56
CA ILE A 122 2.19 -16.42 14.55
C ILE A 122 3.65 -16.06 14.85
N GLN A 123 4.19 -15.02 14.20
CA GLN A 123 5.56 -14.54 14.45
C GLN A 123 5.76 -14.07 15.91
N ALA A 124 4.74 -13.44 16.49
CA ALA A 124 4.75 -12.99 17.87
C ALA A 124 4.36 -14.10 18.88
N ARG A 125 4.05 -15.31 18.42
CA ARG A 125 3.60 -16.46 19.22
C ARG A 125 2.43 -16.11 20.16
N ARG A 126 1.46 -15.36 19.67
CA ARG A 126 0.29 -14.91 20.44
C ARG A 126 -1.00 -14.99 19.61
N ALA A 127 -2.14 -15.04 20.30
CA ALA A 127 -3.44 -14.89 19.65
C ALA A 127 -3.67 -13.44 19.17
N PRO A 128 -4.53 -13.22 18.17
CA PRO A 128 -4.97 -11.90 17.76
C PRO A 128 -5.64 -11.16 18.94
N LYS A 129 -5.31 -9.89 19.12
CA LYS A 129 -5.97 -9.06 20.11
C LYS A 129 -7.36 -8.62 19.60
N GLY A 130 -8.33 -8.43 20.51
CA GLY A 130 -9.66 -7.98 20.12
C GLY A 130 -9.67 -6.69 19.30
N ARG A 131 -8.74 -5.75 19.57
CA ARG A 131 -8.58 -4.52 18.77
C ARG A 131 -8.08 -4.79 17.35
N GLU A 132 -7.23 -5.79 17.14
CA GLU A 132 -6.74 -6.18 15.82
C GLU A 132 -7.86 -6.82 15.00
N LEU A 133 -8.65 -7.73 15.60
CA LEU A 133 -9.82 -8.33 14.98
C LEU A 133 -10.87 -7.27 14.60
N LEU A 134 -11.20 -6.39 15.55
CA LEU A 134 -12.14 -5.31 15.30
C LEU A 134 -11.62 -4.34 14.22
N GLY A 135 -10.32 -4.02 14.26
CA GLY A 135 -9.70 -3.16 13.25
C GLY A 135 -9.78 -3.75 11.85
N VAL A 136 -9.47 -5.04 11.69
CA VAL A 136 -9.59 -5.74 10.40
C VAL A 136 -11.06 -5.80 9.94
N ALA A 137 -12.00 -6.11 10.83
CA ALA A 137 -13.42 -6.15 10.50
C ALA A 137 -13.93 -4.78 10.04
N LEU A 138 -13.60 -3.70 10.77
CA LEU A 138 -13.98 -2.34 10.41
C LEU A 138 -13.38 -1.90 9.07
N ALA A 139 -12.10 -2.25 8.80
CA ALA A 139 -11.44 -1.93 7.54
C ALA A 139 -12.13 -2.62 6.35
N ILE A 140 -12.46 -3.91 6.48
CA ILE A 140 -13.11 -4.68 5.42
C ILE A 140 -14.54 -4.18 5.20
N VAL A 141 -15.34 -4.08 6.26
CA VAL A 141 -16.74 -3.62 6.16
C VAL A 141 -16.81 -2.20 5.61
N GLY A 142 -15.95 -1.29 6.12
CA GLY A 142 -15.88 0.08 5.62
C GLY A 142 -15.52 0.15 4.14
N THR A 143 -14.55 -0.67 3.70
CA THR A 143 -14.16 -0.75 2.28
C THR A 143 -15.30 -1.32 1.42
N ILE A 144 -16.02 -2.35 1.90
CA ILE A 144 -17.19 -2.90 1.21
C ILE A 144 -18.29 -1.83 1.06
N CYS A 145 -18.58 -1.07 2.11
CA CYS A 145 -19.58 0.00 2.04
C CYS A 145 -19.24 1.02 0.94
N ILE A 146 -18.00 1.51 0.89
CA ILE A 146 -17.53 2.47 -0.13
C ILE A 146 -17.57 1.83 -1.53
N ALA A 147 -17.07 0.61 -1.66
CA ALA A 147 -16.95 -0.07 -2.95
C ALA A 147 -18.31 -0.40 -3.59
N THR A 148 -19.30 -0.79 -2.78
CA THR A 148 -20.62 -1.22 -3.26
C THR A 148 -21.64 -0.11 -3.32
N LYS A 149 -21.41 0.98 -2.59
CA LYS A 149 -22.41 2.05 -2.38
C LYS A 149 -23.77 1.49 -1.93
N GLY A 150 -23.75 0.41 -1.15
CA GLY A 150 -24.92 -0.32 -0.65
C GLY A 150 -25.53 -1.36 -1.59
N ASN A 151 -25.07 -1.45 -2.81
CA ASN A 151 -25.49 -2.49 -3.74
C ASN A 151 -24.44 -3.63 -3.81
N VAL A 152 -24.56 -4.62 -2.94
CA VAL A 152 -23.64 -5.75 -2.91
C VAL A 152 -23.63 -6.54 -4.23
N GLY A 153 -24.74 -6.51 -4.96
CA GLY A 153 -24.85 -7.11 -6.31
C GLY A 153 -23.95 -6.43 -7.36
N SER A 154 -23.46 -5.20 -7.09
CA SER A 154 -22.50 -4.53 -7.98
C SER A 154 -21.08 -5.11 -7.91
N LEU A 155 -20.79 -5.97 -6.94
CA LEU A 155 -19.56 -6.75 -6.87
C LEU A 155 -19.66 -7.92 -7.88
N ALA A 156 -19.48 -7.63 -9.17
CA ALA A 156 -19.40 -8.66 -10.19
C ALA A 156 -18.11 -9.49 -9.95
N ILE A 157 -18.27 -10.78 -9.63
CA ILE A 157 -17.15 -11.66 -9.25
C ILE A 157 -17.09 -12.84 -10.23
N PRO A 158 -16.57 -12.68 -11.45
CA PRO A 158 -16.27 -13.80 -12.32
C PRO A 158 -15.14 -14.66 -11.70
N PRO A 159 -15.06 -15.98 -11.99
CA PRO A 159 -14.07 -16.87 -11.40
C PRO A 159 -12.62 -16.37 -11.54
N ILE A 160 -12.28 -15.77 -12.66
CA ILE A 160 -10.94 -15.19 -12.89
C ILE A 160 -10.62 -14.04 -11.94
N ALA A 161 -11.63 -13.31 -11.48
CA ALA A 161 -11.44 -12.23 -10.49
C ALA A 161 -11.01 -12.76 -9.12
N LEU A 162 -11.39 -13.98 -8.76
CA LEU A 162 -10.92 -14.62 -7.52
C LEU A 162 -9.41 -14.87 -7.58
N LEU A 163 -8.89 -15.28 -8.74
CA LEU A 163 -7.45 -15.49 -8.93
C LEU A 163 -6.68 -14.16 -8.83
N TRP A 164 -7.13 -13.15 -9.54
CA TRP A 164 -6.53 -11.81 -9.47
C TRP A 164 -6.63 -11.20 -8.07
N GLY A 165 -7.81 -11.34 -7.44
CA GLY A 165 -8.06 -10.84 -6.10
C GLY A 165 -7.20 -11.53 -5.03
N ALA A 166 -7.08 -12.86 -5.08
CA ALA A 166 -6.18 -13.62 -4.21
C ALA A 166 -4.71 -13.21 -4.42
N GLY A 167 -4.30 -13.05 -5.68
CA GLY A 167 -2.97 -12.54 -6.04
C GLY A 167 -2.72 -11.16 -5.47
N SER A 168 -3.68 -10.23 -5.55
CA SER A 168 -3.60 -8.89 -4.98
C SER A 168 -3.47 -8.92 -3.46
N ALA A 169 -4.32 -9.70 -2.77
CA ALA A 169 -4.26 -9.88 -1.32
C ALA A 169 -2.89 -10.43 -0.86
N CYS A 170 -2.40 -11.48 -1.51
CA CYS A 170 -1.09 -12.06 -1.21
C CYS A 170 0.05 -11.07 -1.49
N SER A 171 -0.02 -10.34 -2.60
CA SER A 171 1.00 -9.34 -2.97
C SER A 171 1.05 -8.19 -1.98
N LEU A 172 -0.09 -7.74 -1.45
CA LEU A 172 -0.16 -6.74 -0.38
C LEU A 172 0.58 -7.24 0.88
N VAL A 173 0.44 -8.54 1.21
CA VAL A 173 1.17 -9.15 2.34
C VAL A 173 2.68 -9.10 2.09
N PHE A 174 3.14 -9.53 0.90
CA PHE A 174 4.55 -9.45 0.52
C PHE A 174 5.05 -8.02 0.56
N TYR A 175 4.32 -7.08 -0.02
CA TYR A 175 4.66 -5.67 -0.05
C TYR A 175 4.80 -5.05 1.35
N THR A 176 3.97 -5.48 2.29
CA THR A 176 3.92 -4.89 3.63
C THR A 176 4.88 -5.58 4.61
N MET A 177 5.04 -6.90 4.53
CA MET A 177 5.78 -7.68 5.54
C MET A 177 7.22 -8.00 5.14
N MET A 178 7.46 -8.30 3.86
CA MET A 178 8.79 -8.72 3.39
C MET A 178 9.85 -7.64 3.56
N PRO A 179 9.59 -6.34 3.27
CA PRO A 179 10.64 -5.34 3.28
C PRO A 179 11.09 -4.91 4.70
N VAL A 180 10.43 -5.33 5.78
CA VAL A 180 10.71 -4.86 7.14
C VAL A 180 12.21 -4.92 7.49
N ARG A 181 12.85 -6.08 7.32
CA ARG A 181 14.29 -6.23 7.57
C ARG A 181 15.17 -5.43 6.62
N MET A 182 14.72 -5.27 5.37
CA MET A 182 15.43 -4.48 4.34
C MET A 182 15.33 -3.00 4.67
N LEU A 183 14.15 -2.53 5.13
CA LEU A 183 13.91 -1.16 5.57
C LEU A 183 14.75 -0.80 6.80
N ASP A 184 14.91 -1.74 7.75
CA ASP A 184 15.77 -1.53 8.93
C ASP A 184 17.25 -1.42 8.55
N ARG A 185 17.71 -2.25 7.63
CA ARG A 185 19.11 -2.32 7.23
C ARG A 185 19.53 -1.22 6.25
N TRP A 186 18.70 -0.96 5.24
CA TRP A 186 19.06 -0.08 4.10
C TRP A 186 18.27 1.23 4.09
N GLY A 187 17.17 1.31 4.86
CA GLY A 187 16.24 2.42 4.84
C GLY A 187 15.25 2.37 3.67
N SER A 188 14.19 3.17 3.78
CA SER A 188 13.12 3.19 2.78
C SER A 188 13.59 3.65 1.39
N VAL A 189 14.43 4.68 1.33
CA VAL A 189 14.92 5.24 0.05
C VAL A 189 15.68 4.20 -0.77
N VAL A 190 16.72 3.55 -0.18
CA VAL A 190 17.56 2.57 -0.90
C VAL A 190 16.75 1.33 -1.29
N THR A 191 15.95 0.81 -0.35
CA THR A 191 15.10 -0.36 -0.59
C THR A 191 14.12 -0.10 -1.73
N THR A 192 13.40 1.04 -1.72
CA THR A 192 12.45 1.36 -2.78
C THR A 192 13.15 1.60 -4.11
N THR A 193 14.28 2.32 -4.11
CA THR A 193 15.05 2.58 -5.34
C THR A 193 15.40 1.28 -6.06
N VAL A 194 16.04 0.35 -5.36
CA VAL A 194 16.51 -0.90 -5.97
C VAL A 194 15.33 -1.77 -6.43
N SER A 195 14.32 -1.94 -5.57
CA SER A 195 13.17 -2.78 -5.91
C SER A 195 12.30 -2.18 -7.01
N MET A 196 12.09 -0.86 -7.02
CA MET A 196 11.33 -0.18 -8.07
C MET A 196 12.08 -0.24 -9.42
N SER A 197 13.40 -0.07 -9.42
CA SER A 197 14.22 -0.19 -10.64
C SER A 197 14.19 -1.62 -11.20
N MET A 198 14.31 -2.63 -10.34
CA MET A 198 14.19 -4.04 -10.76
C MET A 198 12.79 -4.35 -11.33
N ALA A 199 11.73 -3.88 -10.65
CA ALA A 199 10.36 -4.05 -11.13
C ALA A 199 10.15 -3.36 -12.48
N ALA A 200 10.68 -2.14 -12.66
CA ALA A 200 10.61 -1.41 -13.91
C ALA A 200 11.30 -2.16 -15.05
N ILE A 201 12.51 -2.68 -14.82
CA ILE A 201 13.25 -3.45 -15.83
C ILE A 201 12.45 -4.69 -16.27
N VAL A 202 11.95 -5.47 -15.31
CA VAL A 202 11.19 -6.69 -15.60
C VAL A 202 9.87 -6.37 -16.32
N ALA A 203 9.10 -5.39 -15.82
CA ALA A 203 7.83 -5.02 -16.43
C ALA A 203 8.01 -4.56 -17.88
N ASN A 204 8.99 -3.70 -18.13
CA ASN A 204 9.24 -3.17 -19.48
C ASN A 204 9.82 -4.23 -20.43
N ALA A 205 10.64 -5.15 -19.94
CA ALA A 205 11.15 -6.26 -20.74
C ALA A 205 10.04 -7.23 -21.18
N VAL A 206 9.05 -7.46 -20.32
CA VAL A 206 7.94 -8.37 -20.61
C VAL A 206 6.86 -7.69 -21.46
N VAL A 207 6.45 -6.47 -21.10
CA VAL A 207 5.31 -5.78 -21.73
C VAL A 207 5.72 -5.06 -23.01
N GLN A 208 6.95 -4.55 -23.09
CA GLN A 208 7.46 -3.78 -24.23
C GLN A 208 6.54 -2.60 -24.61
N PRO A 209 6.30 -1.63 -23.70
CA PRO A 209 5.32 -0.56 -23.89
C PRO A 209 5.61 0.34 -25.11
N TRP A 210 6.84 0.34 -25.63
CA TRP A 210 7.24 1.06 -26.84
C TRP A 210 6.62 0.48 -28.13
N ASN A 211 6.07 -0.75 -28.07
CA ASN A 211 5.32 -1.36 -29.19
C ASN A 211 3.82 -1.04 -29.12
N MET A 212 3.38 -0.31 -28.11
CA MET A 212 1.98 0.09 -27.93
C MET A 212 1.77 1.47 -28.57
N ASP A 213 0.73 1.60 -29.37
CA ASP A 213 0.35 2.85 -29.98
C ASP A 213 -0.45 3.71 -28.99
N VAL A 214 0.25 4.64 -28.34
CA VAL A 214 -0.34 5.60 -27.38
C VAL A 214 0.02 7.02 -27.81
N GLU A 215 -0.99 7.78 -28.23
CA GLU A 215 -0.80 9.18 -28.57
C GLU A 215 -0.59 10.01 -27.28
N VAL A 216 0.65 10.44 -27.05
CA VAL A 216 1.03 11.18 -25.84
C VAL A 216 0.59 12.63 -25.97
N THR A 217 -0.46 13.01 -25.26
CA THR A 217 -0.97 14.39 -25.18
C THR A 217 -0.43 15.12 -23.94
N PRO A 218 -0.45 16.46 -23.90
CA PRO A 218 -0.07 17.22 -22.70
C PRO A 218 -0.88 16.84 -21.44
N GLY A 219 -2.15 16.45 -21.61
CA GLY A 219 -3.00 15.96 -20.51
C GLY A 219 -2.51 14.63 -19.95
N ILE A 220 -2.11 13.69 -20.81
CA ILE A 220 -1.50 12.41 -20.37
C ILE A 220 -0.20 12.68 -19.63
N VAL A 221 0.64 13.57 -20.13
CA VAL A 221 1.92 13.93 -19.46
C VAL A 221 1.67 14.51 -18.07
N ALA A 222 0.71 15.43 -17.92
CA ALA A 222 0.38 16.04 -16.64
C ALA A 222 -0.19 15.02 -15.66
N ALA A 223 -1.15 14.19 -16.08
CA ALA A 223 -1.74 13.15 -15.24
C ALA A 223 -0.71 12.08 -14.85
N MET A 224 0.17 11.68 -15.77
CA MET A 224 1.26 10.74 -15.52
C MET A 224 2.29 11.33 -14.55
N ALA A 225 2.67 12.59 -14.70
CA ALA A 225 3.58 13.27 -13.77
C ALA A 225 3.01 13.32 -12.35
N ALA A 226 1.72 13.65 -12.20
CA ALA A 226 1.04 13.63 -10.91
C ALA A 226 1.00 12.21 -10.32
N LEU A 227 0.67 11.21 -11.13
CA LEU A 227 0.66 9.80 -10.75
C LEU A 227 2.04 9.30 -10.30
N VAL A 228 3.09 9.67 -11.01
CA VAL A 228 4.47 9.26 -10.71
C VAL A 228 5.00 9.96 -9.47
N ILE A 229 4.86 11.29 -9.39
CA ILE A 229 5.45 12.08 -8.30
C ILE A 229 4.67 11.85 -7.00
N VAL A 230 3.36 12.09 -7.01
CA VAL A 230 2.55 12.01 -5.80
C VAL A 230 2.15 10.57 -5.51
N GLY A 231 1.55 9.90 -6.49
CA GLY A 231 0.96 8.58 -6.32
C GLY A 231 1.97 7.44 -6.25
N THR A 232 3.23 7.67 -6.63
CA THR A 232 4.26 6.63 -6.58
C THR A 232 5.45 7.07 -5.74
N PHE A 233 6.17 8.11 -6.12
CA PHE A 233 7.40 8.50 -5.43
C PHE A 233 7.13 8.88 -3.97
N ILE A 234 6.26 9.85 -3.71
CA ILE A 234 5.94 10.30 -2.35
C ILE A 234 5.18 9.21 -1.58
N ALA A 235 4.18 8.60 -2.19
CA ALA A 235 3.31 7.61 -1.54
C ALA A 235 4.09 6.39 -1.02
N TYR A 236 4.90 5.75 -1.86
CA TYR A 236 5.69 4.57 -1.47
C TYR A 236 6.76 4.92 -0.43
N LEU A 237 7.42 6.09 -0.58
CA LEU A 237 8.40 6.55 0.41
C LEU A 237 7.75 6.71 1.79
N MET A 238 6.59 7.37 1.83
CA MET A 238 5.85 7.59 3.07
C MET A 238 5.33 6.26 3.64
N PHE A 239 4.68 5.42 2.83
CA PHE A 239 4.11 4.17 3.31
C PHE A 239 5.17 3.21 3.86
N LEU A 240 6.26 2.98 3.13
CA LEU A 240 7.34 2.09 3.59
C LEU A 240 8.09 2.65 4.80
N GLN A 241 8.23 3.97 4.90
CA GLN A 241 8.72 4.59 6.13
C GLN A 241 7.76 4.38 7.30
N GLY A 242 6.46 4.42 7.03
CA GLY A 242 5.41 4.10 7.98
C GLY A 242 5.47 2.64 8.45
N VAL A 243 5.63 1.69 7.53
CA VAL A 243 5.84 0.26 7.84
C VAL A 243 7.04 0.06 8.75
N LYS A 244 8.16 0.73 8.45
CA LYS A 244 9.37 0.67 9.27
C LYS A 244 9.12 1.14 10.71
N LEU A 245 8.39 2.24 10.89
CA LEU A 245 8.23 2.89 12.19
C LEU A 245 7.06 2.35 13.03
N ALA A 246 5.95 1.97 12.38
CA ALA A 246 4.72 1.52 13.05
C ALA A 246 4.52 0.00 13.03
N GLY A 247 5.28 -0.71 12.18
CA GLY A 247 5.14 -2.12 11.91
C GLY A 247 4.07 -2.45 10.85
N PRO A 248 4.15 -3.64 10.22
CA PRO A 248 3.34 -4.00 9.07
C PRO A 248 1.83 -4.04 9.36
N MET A 249 1.43 -4.57 10.52
CA MET A 249 0.00 -4.66 10.88
C MET A 249 -0.66 -3.29 10.99
N ARG A 250 -0.04 -2.36 11.74
CA ARG A 250 -0.57 -1.00 11.89
C ARG A 250 -0.54 -0.23 10.59
N ALA A 251 0.55 -0.35 9.84
CA ALA A 251 0.67 0.29 8.53
C ALA A 251 -0.38 -0.25 7.55
N GLY A 252 -0.61 -1.56 7.49
CA GLY A 252 -1.66 -2.15 6.67
C GLY A 252 -3.05 -1.62 7.00
N LEU A 253 -3.40 -1.58 8.30
CA LEU A 253 -4.69 -1.05 8.74
C LEU A 253 -4.84 0.44 8.43
N VAL A 254 -3.86 1.27 8.79
CA VAL A 254 -3.88 2.72 8.51
C VAL A 254 -3.89 3.00 7.00
N GLY A 255 -3.27 2.14 6.19
CA GLY A 255 -3.35 2.18 4.74
C GLY A 255 -4.78 2.12 4.19
N SER A 256 -5.74 1.57 4.95
CA SER A 256 -7.17 1.56 4.60
C SER A 256 -7.84 2.96 4.58
N ILE A 257 -7.11 4.01 4.90
CA ILE A 257 -7.51 5.41 4.62
C ILE A 257 -7.59 5.70 3.11
N GLU A 258 -6.90 4.93 2.28
CA GLU A 258 -6.88 5.11 0.81
C GLU A 258 -8.27 5.21 0.17
N PRO A 259 -9.24 4.31 0.41
CA PRO A 259 -10.59 4.44 -0.13
C PRO A 259 -11.31 5.72 0.32
N VAL A 260 -11.09 6.14 1.57
CA VAL A 260 -11.66 7.39 2.09
C VAL A 260 -11.10 8.60 1.33
N ALA A 261 -9.79 8.62 1.13
CA ALA A 261 -9.12 9.67 0.36
C ALA A 261 -9.59 9.66 -1.11
N ALA A 262 -9.66 8.48 -1.74
CA ALA A 262 -10.11 8.34 -3.12
C ALA A 262 -11.55 8.85 -3.30
N THR A 263 -12.48 8.45 -2.42
CA THR A 263 -13.87 8.91 -2.45
C THR A 263 -13.95 10.43 -2.27
N THR A 264 -13.24 10.98 -1.29
CA THR A 264 -13.22 12.42 -1.02
C THR A 264 -12.69 13.21 -2.22
N ILE A 265 -11.56 12.78 -2.77
CA ILE A 265 -10.92 13.45 -3.90
C ILE A 265 -11.78 13.34 -5.16
N SER A 266 -12.36 12.17 -5.46
CA SER A 266 -13.25 11.99 -6.61
C SER A 266 -14.50 12.87 -6.49
N THR A 267 -15.04 13.01 -5.31
CA THR A 267 -16.20 13.91 -5.09
C THR A 267 -15.84 15.38 -5.31
N LEU A 268 -14.71 15.82 -4.73
CA LEU A 268 -14.30 17.22 -4.81
C LEU A 268 -13.79 17.61 -6.21
N TRP A 269 -13.15 16.71 -6.90
CA TRP A 269 -12.51 16.99 -8.19
C TRP A 269 -13.38 16.60 -9.39
N LEU A 270 -13.99 15.40 -9.34
CA LEU A 270 -14.79 14.86 -10.45
C LEU A 270 -16.29 15.05 -10.27
N GLY A 271 -16.74 15.65 -9.14
CA GLY A 271 -18.16 15.85 -8.83
C GLY A 271 -18.92 14.54 -8.59
N THR A 272 -18.24 13.46 -8.24
CA THR A 272 -18.88 12.16 -7.99
C THR A 272 -19.83 12.28 -6.78
N PRO A 273 -21.12 11.90 -6.91
CA PRO A 273 -22.07 12.01 -5.81
C PRO A 273 -21.70 11.12 -4.64
N ILE A 274 -21.75 11.67 -3.43
CA ILE A 274 -21.57 10.93 -2.17
C ILE A 274 -22.88 10.21 -1.84
N THR A 275 -22.79 8.93 -1.52
CA THR A 275 -23.91 8.14 -1.02
C THR A 275 -23.85 8.01 0.51
N PRO A 276 -24.97 7.67 1.19
CA PRO A 276 -24.95 7.37 2.63
C PRO A 276 -23.97 6.24 2.99
N PHE A 277 -23.76 5.27 2.10
CA PHE A 277 -22.82 4.17 2.30
C PHE A 277 -21.37 4.63 2.24
N ASP A 278 -21.04 5.62 1.40
CA ASP A 278 -19.72 6.25 1.40
C ASP A 278 -19.43 6.89 2.77
N VAL A 279 -20.42 7.61 3.33
CA VAL A 279 -20.28 8.25 4.65
C VAL A 279 -20.09 7.19 5.76
N VAL A 280 -20.90 6.14 5.76
CA VAL A 280 -20.78 5.04 6.74
C VAL A 280 -19.44 4.35 6.60
N GLY A 281 -19.02 4.01 5.39
CA GLY A 281 -17.75 3.36 5.13
C GLY A 281 -16.55 4.20 5.56
N CYS A 282 -16.57 5.51 5.24
CA CYS A 282 -15.55 6.45 5.69
C CYS A 282 -15.50 6.54 7.24
N ALA A 283 -16.67 6.62 7.89
CA ALA A 283 -16.74 6.66 9.36
C ALA A 283 -16.14 5.39 9.99
N LEU A 284 -16.49 4.20 9.48
CA LEU A 284 -15.93 2.92 9.95
C LEU A 284 -14.40 2.87 9.82
N ILE A 285 -13.85 3.34 8.69
CA ILE A 285 -12.39 3.38 8.48
C ILE A 285 -11.73 4.40 9.42
N VAL A 286 -12.33 5.57 9.64
CA VAL A 286 -11.81 6.56 10.59
C VAL A 286 -11.83 6.01 12.02
N ILE A 287 -12.93 5.38 12.44
CA ILE A 287 -13.02 4.71 13.75
C ILE A 287 -11.94 3.65 13.90
N MET A 288 -11.73 2.83 12.87
CA MET A 288 -10.65 1.83 12.85
C MET A 288 -9.28 2.48 13.03
N VAL A 289 -8.97 3.56 12.32
CA VAL A 289 -7.68 4.27 12.46
C VAL A 289 -7.52 4.79 13.89
N LEU A 290 -8.55 5.40 14.47
CA LEU A 290 -8.51 5.87 15.85
C LEU A 290 -8.29 4.71 16.83
N LEU A 291 -8.95 3.57 16.63
CA LEU A 291 -8.79 2.38 17.45
C LEU A 291 -7.34 1.85 17.43
N VAL A 292 -6.73 1.78 16.26
CA VAL A 292 -5.37 1.23 16.06
C VAL A 292 -4.28 2.20 16.52
N THR A 293 -4.59 3.51 16.51
CA THR A 293 -3.64 4.55 16.94
C THR A 293 -3.60 4.75 18.45
N GLN A 294 -4.63 4.30 19.21
CA GLN A 294 -4.63 4.40 20.66
C GLN A 294 -3.44 3.65 21.25
N ARG A 295 -2.72 4.30 22.19
CA ARG A 295 -1.62 3.69 22.96
C ARG A 295 -2.17 2.48 23.71
N GLU A 296 -1.48 1.33 23.62
CA GLU A 296 -1.63 0.31 24.65
C GLU A 296 -1.05 0.92 25.94
N GLU A 297 -1.89 1.12 26.95
CA GLU A 297 -1.39 1.37 28.30
C GLU A 297 -0.53 0.17 28.70
N PRO A 298 0.70 0.40 29.24
CA PRO A 298 1.48 -0.68 29.80
C PRO A 298 0.58 -1.35 30.86
N LYS A 299 0.38 -2.67 30.76
CA LYS A 299 -0.24 -3.40 31.86
C LYS A 299 0.54 -3.04 33.14
N PRO A 300 -0.13 -2.68 34.25
CA PRO A 300 0.55 -2.51 35.53
C PRO A 300 1.38 -3.77 35.75
N GLN A 301 2.69 -3.61 35.91
CA GLN A 301 3.51 -4.70 36.43
C GLN A 301 2.93 -5.01 37.81
N THR A 302 2.32 -6.18 37.94
CA THR A 302 2.07 -6.74 39.25
C THR A 302 3.44 -6.89 39.89
N VAL A 303 3.78 -5.93 40.75
CA VAL A 303 4.91 -6.04 41.65
C VAL A 303 4.54 -7.20 42.57
N GLU A 304 5.15 -8.36 42.37
CA GLU A 304 5.09 -9.44 43.34
C GLU A 304 5.60 -8.86 44.66
N PRO A 305 4.83 -9.00 45.74
CA PRO A 305 5.32 -8.54 47.05
C PRO A 305 6.63 -9.26 47.38
N PRO A 306 7.59 -8.57 48.05
CA PRO A 306 8.83 -9.20 48.44
C PRO A 306 8.51 -10.43 49.30
N LEU A 307 9.15 -11.55 48.98
CA LEU A 307 9.08 -12.74 49.80
C LEU A 307 9.64 -12.37 51.19
N GLU A 308 8.73 -12.05 52.14
CA GLU A 308 9.08 -11.92 53.52
C GLU A 308 9.40 -13.32 54.07
N GLY A 309 10.63 -13.48 54.54
CA GLY A 309 10.97 -14.39 55.61
C GLY A 309 11.35 -15.80 55.22
N VAL A 310 12.67 -16.02 55.02
CA VAL A 310 13.28 -17.21 55.64
C VAL A 310 14.48 -16.72 56.47
N SER A 311 14.25 -16.63 57.74
CA SER A 311 15.28 -16.53 58.77
C SER A 311 16.00 -17.87 58.95
#